data_648f6637f31740b4e18095cf4d431b4d
#
_entry.id   648f6637f31740b4e18095cf4d431b4d
#
_cell.length_a   1.000
_cell.length_b   1.000
_cell.length_c   1.000
_cell.angle_alpha   90.00
_cell.angle_beta   90.00
_cell.angle_gamma   90.00
#
_symmetry.space_group_name_H-M   'P 1'
#
loop_
_entity.id
_entity.type
_entity.pdbx_description
1 polymer ?
#
loop_
_entity_poly.entity_id
_entity_poly.type
_entity_poly.pdbx_seq_one_letter_code
_entity_poly.pdbx_strand_id
1 'polypeptide(L)'
;MPLVETHSHGDIAELRLARPPVNALDPALCAAIREGLAAAVVSGARGIALSGGPSVFSAGLDVPYLMSLGRDHEALMHAWEAFFGAARAIADSPVPVVAAMAGHAPAGGCVLALCCDYRVMARSPDPARPFRIGLNETQVGLVAPEGIQALLRRVVGPHRAERLLVGGLMPTTDEAHAIGLVDEVATPEDTLPRSIDWLQGLLALPREPMLETRAIARADVVDALHPRRIELERFVEGWHRPDTQAALRAVLARLGR
;
A
#
# COMPACT_ATOMS: atom_id res chain seq x y z
N MET A 1 13.19 -18.45 0.08
CA MET A 1 12.65 -17.75 1.27
C MET A 1 11.24 -17.30 0.95
N PRO A 2 10.31 -17.31 1.90
CA PRO A 2 8.96 -16.82 1.66
C PRO A 2 9.00 -15.31 1.34
N LEU A 3 8.11 -14.85 0.45
CA LEU A 3 7.99 -13.43 0.08
C LEU A 3 7.20 -12.62 1.13
N VAL A 4 6.41 -13.31 1.95
CA VAL A 4 5.73 -12.79 3.12
C VAL A 4 6.01 -13.72 4.28
N GLU A 5 6.54 -13.19 5.38
CA GLU A 5 6.77 -13.92 6.62
C GLU A 5 5.60 -13.66 7.57
N THR A 6 5.13 -14.70 8.25
CA THR A 6 4.02 -14.60 9.20
C THR A 6 4.52 -14.81 10.61
N HIS A 7 4.25 -13.85 11.49
CA HIS A 7 4.54 -13.93 12.92
C HIS A 7 3.26 -13.77 13.74
N SER A 8 3.15 -14.47 14.87
CA SER A 8 1.98 -14.40 15.74
C SER A 8 2.25 -13.51 16.96
N HIS A 9 1.32 -12.63 17.26
CA HIS A 9 1.29 -11.75 18.44
C HIS A 9 -0.04 -11.95 19.18
N GLY A 10 -0.27 -13.15 19.73
CA GLY A 10 -1.56 -13.55 20.30
C GLY A 10 -2.62 -13.69 19.21
N ASP A 11 -3.71 -12.92 19.31
CA ASP A 11 -4.82 -12.90 18.34
C ASP A 11 -4.50 -12.07 17.08
N ILE A 12 -3.30 -11.49 16.98
CA ILE A 12 -2.87 -10.65 15.86
C ILE A 12 -1.80 -11.38 15.06
N ALA A 13 -1.97 -11.41 13.73
CA ALA A 13 -0.93 -11.88 12.82
C ALA A 13 -0.15 -10.69 12.24
N GLU A 14 1.16 -10.73 12.28
CA GLU A 14 2.01 -9.88 11.45
C GLU A 14 2.28 -10.58 10.12
N LEU A 15 2.04 -9.87 9.04
CA LEU A 15 2.45 -10.25 7.68
C LEU A 15 3.57 -9.31 7.25
N ARG A 16 4.81 -9.78 7.30
CA ARG A 16 5.98 -9.00 6.95
C ARG A 16 6.37 -9.23 5.50
N LEU A 17 6.35 -8.17 4.70
CA LEU A 17 6.87 -8.20 3.33
C LEU A 17 8.38 -8.47 3.37
N ALA A 18 8.83 -9.52 2.68
CA ALA A 18 10.19 -10.06 2.74
C ALA A 18 10.81 -10.27 1.35
N ARG A 19 10.57 -9.34 0.41
CA ARG A 19 11.17 -9.30 -0.93
C ARG A 19 12.23 -8.21 -1.03
N PRO A 20 13.49 -8.51 -0.63
CA PRO A 20 14.56 -7.51 -0.66
C PRO A 20 14.86 -7.08 -2.11
N PRO A 21 15.46 -5.88 -2.32
CA PRO A 21 15.85 -4.95 -1.26
C PRO A 21 14.73 -4.03 -0.77
N VAL A 22 13.63 -3.87 -1.50
CA VAL A 22 12.68 -2.77 -1.29
C VAL A 22 11.21 -3.20 -1.35
N ASN A 23 10.92 -4.50 -1.25
CA ASN A 23 9.56 -5.03 -1.33
C ASN A 23 8.78 -4.50 -2.55
N ALA A 24 9.45 -4.48 -3.72
CA ALA A 24 8.81 -4.10 -4.97
C ALA A 24 7.71 -5.12 -5.33
N LEU A 25 6.54 -4.63 -5.69
CA LEU A 25 5.34 -5.43 -5.91
C LEU A 25 5.35 -6.02 -7.31
N ASP A 26 5.61 -7.32 -7.40
CA ASP A 26 5.41 -8.14 -8.58
C ASP A 26 4.22 -9.10 -8.35
N PRO A 27 3.76 -9.84 -9.36
CA PRO A 27 2.65 -10.79 -9.19
C PRO A 27 2.88 -11.82 -8.08
N ALA A 28 4.11 -12.26 -7.88
CA ALA A 28 4.43 -13.27 -6.86
C ALA A 28 4.29 -12.70 -5.44
N LEU A 29 4.81 -11.49 -5.16
CA LEU A 29 4.62 -10.85 -3.86
C LEU A 29 3.14 -10.49 -3.63
N CYS A 30 2.43 -10.01 -4.65
CA CYS A 30 1.00 -9.72 -4.55
C CYS A 30 0.16 -10.98 -4.24
N ALA A 31 0.48 -12.11 -4.85
CA ALA A 31 -0.15 -13.40 -4.52
C ALA A 31 0.17 -13.82 -3.08
N ALA A 32 1.43 -13.72 -2.65
CA ALA A 32 1.85 -14.05 -1.28
C ALA A 32 1.15 -13.17 -0.22
N ILE A 33 0.91 -11.88 -0.50
CA ILE A 33 0.11 -11.00 0.38
C ILE A 33 -1.32 -11.54 0.52
N ARG A 34 -1.98 -11.86 -0.58
CA ARG A 34 -3.36 -12.40 -0.57
C ARG A 34 -3.45 -13.73 0.18
N GLU A 35 -2.54 -14.63 -0.11
CA GLU A 35 -2.45 -15.95 0.54
C GLU A 35 -2.17 -15.81 2.04
N GLY A 36 -1.24 -14.93 2.43
CA GLY A 36 -0.92 -14.64 3.82
C GLY A 36 -2.12 -14.07 4.59
N LEU A 37 -2.86 -13.11 4.00
CA LEU A 37 -4.10 -12.58 4.58
C LEU A 37 -5.14 -13.68 4.79
N ALA A 38 -5.40 -14.48 3.77
CA ALA A 38 -6.37 -15.58 3.86
C ALA A 38 -5.96 -16.62 4.91
N ALA A 39 -4.69 -17.04 4.90
CA ALA A 39 -4.16 -17.98 5.86
C ALA A 39 -4.23 -17.47 7.30
N ALA A 40 -3.89 -16.21 7.55
CA ALA A 40 -4.00 -15.59 8.88
C ALA A 40 -5.45 -15.62 9.40
N VAL A 41 -6.41 -15.25 8.57
CA VAL A 41 -7.85 -15.30 8.93
C VAL A 41 -8.31 -16.72 9.22
N VAL A 42 -7.96 -17.69 8.35
CA VAL A 42 -8.31 -19.12 8.56
C VAL A 42 -7.67 -19.68 9.83
N SER A 43 -6.47 -19.22 10.19
CA SER A 43 -5.78 -19.60 11.43
C SER A 43 -6.34 -18.92 12.68
N GLY A 44 -7.37 -18.08 12.55
CA GLY A 44 -8.08 -17.46 13.66
C GLY A 44 -7.54 -16.10 14.09
N ALA A 45 -6.68 -15.45 13.29
CA ALA A 45 -6.26 -14.08 13.57
C ALA A 45 -7.48 -13.14 13.59
N ARG A 46 -7.53 -12.29 14.61
CA ARG A 46 -8.59 -11.30 14.81
C ARG A 46 -8.20 -9.90 14.33
N GLY A 47 -6.93 -9.68 14.08
CA GLY A 47 -6.35 -8.48 13.49
C GLY A 47 -5.07 -8.80 12.75
N ILE A 48 -4.67 -7.96 11.81
CA ILE A 48 -3.49 -8.17 10.97
C ILE A 48 -2.65 -6.89 10.96
N ALA A 49 -1.34 -7.02 11.25
CA ALA A 49 -0.35 -5.97 11.03
C ALA A 49 0.42 -6.28 9.73
N LEU A 50 0.28 -5.43 8.72
CA LEU A 50 1.08 -5.52 7.50
C LEU A 50 2.34 -4.68 7.69
N SER A 51 3.50 -5.32 7.74
CA SER A 51 4.80 -4.69 7.95
C SER A 51 5.74 -4.86 6.76
N GLY A 52 6.88 -4.17 6.77
CA GLY A 52 7.87 -4.24 5.70
C GLY A 52 9.30 -4.16 6.23
N GLY A 53 10.24 -3.78 5.37
CA GLY A 53 11.63 -3.60 5.75
C GLY A 53 11.87 -2.33 6.58
N PRO A 54 13.04 -2.22 7.22
CA PRO A 54 13.35 -1.15 8.20
C PRO A 54 13.52 0.24 7.57
N SER A 55 13.72 0.33 6.27
CA SER A 55 13.88 1.61 5.56
C SER A 55 12.86 1.79 4.43
N VAL A 56 12.22 0.71 4.00
CA VAL A 56 11.20 0.72 2.95
C VAL A 56 10.12 -0.30 3.31
N PHE A 57 8.90 0.19 3.49
CA PHE A 57 7.73 -0.67 3.62
C PHE A 57 7.48 -1.42 2.31
N SER A 58 7.27 -0.68 1.23
CA SER A 58 7.26 -1.17 -0.15
C SER A 58 7.56 -0.01 -1.09
N ALA A 59 8.40 -0.24 -2.09
CA ALA A 59 8.73 0.74 -3.13
C ALA A 59 7.62 0.91 -4.19
N GLY A 60 6.48 0.24 -4.03
CA GLY A 60 5.45 0.16 -5.06
C GLY A 60 5.76 -0.92 -6.09
N LEU A 61 5.18 -0.80 -7.28
CA LEU A 61 5.32 -1.82 -8.32
C LEU A 61 6.76 -1.99 -8.81
N ASP A 62 7.09 -3.22 -9.18
CA ASP A 62 8.39 -3.58 -9.74
C ASP A 62 8.51 -3.06 -11.18
N VAL A 63 8.94 -1.79 -11.32
CA VAL A 63 9.10 -1.15 -12.63
C VAL A 63 10.06 -1.93 -13.53
N PRO A 64 11.22 -2.41 -13.07
CA PRO A 64 12.07 -3.30 -13.88
C PRO A 64 11.33 -4.52 -14.43
N TYR A 65 10.56 -5.21 -13.59
CA TYR A 65 9.76 -6.35 -14.03
C TYR A 65 8.71 -5.94 -15.07
N LEU A 66 7.91 -4.90 -14.81
CA LEU A 66 6.88 -4.43 -15.73
C LEU A 66 7.47 -3.99 -17.07
N MET A 67 8.63 -3.32 -17.08
CA MET A 67 9.31 -2.92 -18.30
C MET A 67 9.85 -4.12 -19.10
N SER A 68 10.22 -5.21 -18.42
CA SER A 68 10.67 -6.45 -19.08
C SER A 68 9.57 -7.16 -19.86
N LEU A 69 8.30 -6.91 -19.53
CA LEU A 69 7.13 -7.44 -20.25
C LEU A 69 6.94 -6.79 -21.63
N GLY A 70 7.59 -5.66 -21.87
CA GLY A 70 7.57 -4.98 -23.17
C GLY A 70 6.16 -4.58 -23.61
N ARG A 71 5.68 -5.17 -24.72
CA ARG A 71 4.35 -4.93 -25.28
C ARG A 71 3.38 -6.11 -25.07
N ASP A 72 3.74 -7.06 -24.24
CA ASP A 72 2.85 -8.17 -23.89
C ASP A 72 1.69 -7.64 -23.03
N HIS A 73 0.58 -7.36 -23.71
CA HIS A 73 -0.62 -6.78 -23.08
C HIS A 73 -1.22 -7.72 -22.03
N GLU A 74 -1.27 -9.02 -22.30
CA GLU A 74 -1.85 -10.00 -21.39
C GLU A 74 -1.01 -10.12 -20.11
N ALA A 75 0.32 -10.18 -20.25
CA ALA A 75 1.23 -10.22 -19.11
C ALA A 75 1.15 -8.91 -18.27
N LEU A 76 1.02 -7.75 -18.90
CA LEU A 76 0.84 -6.47 -18.21
C LEU A 76 -0.50 -6.44 -17.46
N MET A 77 -1.60 -6.84 -18.11
CA MET A 77 -2.91 -6.94 -17.47
C MET A 77 -2.86 -7.87 -16.25
N HIS A 78 -2.22 -9.04 -16.38
CA HIS A 78 -2.05 -9.97 -15.27
C HIS A 78 -1.25 -9.36 -14.12
N ALA A 79 -0.16 -8.66 -14.41
CA ALA A 79 0.68 -8.04 -13.38
C ALA A 79 -0.08 -6.95 -12.60
N TRP A 80 -0.82 -6.09 -13.29
CA TRP A 80 -1.61 -5.06 -12.66
C TRP A 80 -2.82 -5.62 -11.90
N GLU A 81 -3.50 -6.64 -12.45
CA GLU A 81 -4.61 -7.29 -11.76
C GLU A 81 -4.14 -8.01 -10.48
N ALA A 82 -2.95 -8.60 -10.48
CA ALA A 82 -2.35 -9.17 -9.29
C ALA A 82 -2.17 -8.11 -8.18
N PHE A 83 -1.69 -6.91 -8.55
CA PHE A 83 -1.55 -5.79 -7.62
C PHE A 83 -2.90 -5.30 -7.06
N PHE A 84 -3.87 -5.02 -7.92
CA PHE A 84 -5.19 -4.59 -7.47
C PHE A 84 -5.91 -5.68 -6.69
N GLY A 85 -5.66 -6.96 -7.00
CA GLY A 85 -6.14 -8.09 -6.22
C GLY A 85 -5.59 -8.12 -4.79
N ALA A 86 -4.31 -7.77 -4.59
CA ALA A 86 -3.73 -7.65 -3.25
C ALA A 86 -4.33 -6.45 -2.49
N ALA A 87 -4.50 -5.30 -3.16
CA ALA A 87 -5.15 -4.12 -2.57
C ALA A 87 -6.60 -4.44 -2.13
N ARG A 88 -7.37 -5.11 -3.00
CA ARG A 88 -8.74 -5.57 -2.67
C ARG A 88 -8.75 -6.51 -1.47
N ALA A 89 -7.84 -7.48 -1.41
CA ALA A 89 -7.77 -8.43 -0.31
C ALA A 89 -7.51 -7.74 1.05
N ILE A 90 -6.73 -6.67 1.08
CA ILE A 90 -6.52 -5.84 2.28
C ILE A 90 -7.81 -5.07 2.64
N ALA A 91 -8.42 -4.41 1.65
CA ALA A 91 -9.62 -3.60 1.86
C ALA A 91 -10.82 -4.43 2.33
N ASP A 92 -11.01 -5.61 1.72
CA ASP A 92 -12.09 -6.57 2.00
C ASP A 92 -11.80 -7.50 3.20
N SER A 93 -10.65 -7.35 3.86
CA SER A 93 -10.30 -8.21 5.00
C SER A 93 -11.45 -8.24 6.03
N PRO A 94 -11.90 -9.43 6.47
CA PRO A 94 -12.95 -9.57 7.47
C PRO A 94 -12.49 -9.16 8.87
N VAL A 95 -11.20 -8.90 9.06
CA VAL A 95 -10.60 -8.43 10.31
C VAL A 95 -9.85 -7.12 10.07
N PRO A 96 -9.67 -6.27 11.09
CA PRO A 96 -8.90 -5.03 10.96
C PRO A 96 -7.47 -5.28 10.50
N VAL A 97 -6.98 -4.40 9.61
CA VAL A 97 -5.61 -4.43 9.10
C VAL A 97 -4.95 -3.09 9.36
N VAL A 98 -3.76 -3.09 9.96
CA VAL A 98 -2.95 -1.88 10.18
C VAL A 98 -1.67 -1.94 9.32
N ALA A 99 -1.28 -0.81 8.74
CA ALA A 99 0.00 -0.67 8.06
C ALA A 99 1.07 -0.20 9.06
N ALA A 100 2.07 -1.06 9.31
CA ALA A 100 3.24 -0.78 10.15
C ALA A 100 4.44 -0.42 9.25
N MET A 101 4.58 0.88 8.94
CA MET A 101 5.53 1.36 7.94
C MET A 101 6.80 1.90 8.59
N ALA A 102 7.82 1.04 8.77
CA ALA A 102 9.12 1.43 9.32
C ALA A 102 10.01 2.22 8.34
N GLY A 103 9.52 2.59 7.16
CA GLY A 103 10.26 3.29 6.13
C GLY A 103 9.39 3.87 5.02
N HIS A 104 9.99 4.16 3.88
CA HIS A 104 9.31 4.74 2.71
C HIS A 104 8.14 3.87 2.20
N ALA A 105 7.07 4.52 1.75
CA ALA A 105 5.89 3.88 1.16
C ALA A 105 5.40 4.65 -0.09
N PRO A 106 6.16 4.70 -1.20
CA PRO A 106 5.74 5.33 -2.46
C PRO A 106 4.74 4.50 -3.26
N ALA A 107 3.96 5.15 -4.11
CA ALA A 107 3.11 4.57 -5.15
C ALA A 107 2.29 3.36 -4.64
N GLY A 108 2.50 2.17 -5.17
CA GLY A 108 1.81 0.95 -4.74
C GLY A 108 1.94 0.66 -3.23
N GLY A 109 3.05 1.03 -2.58
CA GLY A 109 3.21 0.94 -1.12
C GLY A 109 2.23 1.84 -0.38
N CYS A 110 2.02 3.07 -0.87
CA CYS A 110 1.00 3.98 -0.37
C CYS A 110 -0.41 3.43 -0.61
N VAL A 111 -0.67 2.82 -1.77
CA VAL A 111 -1.97 2.20 -2.07
C VAL A 111 -2.29 1.10 -1.06
N LEU A 112 -1.35 0.18 -0.78
CA LEU A 112 -1.55 -0.86 0.23
C LEU A 112 -1.87 -0.26 1.61
N ALA A 113 -1.14 0.80 2.01
CA ALA A 113 -1.38 1.51 3.26
C ALA A 113 -2.76 2.19 3.31
N LEU A 114 -3.21 2.80 2.19
CA LEU A 114 -4.55 3.40 2.08
C LEU A 114 -5.69 2.37 2.16
N CYS A 115 -5.42 1.11 1.82
CA CYS A 115 -6.36 0.01 1.97
C CYS A 115 -6.45 -0.52 3.41
N CYS A 116 -5.53 -0.17 4.31
CA CYS A 116 -5.56 -0.54 5.71
C CYS A 116 -6.52 0.34 6.52
N ASP A 117 -6.88 -0.12 7.72
CA ASP A 117 -7.73 0.62 8.67
C ASP A 117 -6.97 1.77 9.34
N TYR A 118 -5.69 1.56 9.63
CA TYR A 118 -4.84 2.49 10.35
C TYR A 118 -3.42 2.45 9.79
N ARG A 119 -2.68 3.54 9.92
CA ARG A 119 -1.34 3.72 9.35
C ARG A 119 -0.41 4.28 10.40
N VAL A 120 0.51 3.44 10.91
CA VAL A 120 1.62 3.86 11.76
C VAL A 120 2.85 3.97 10.89
N MET A 121 3.51 5.13 10.89
CA MET A 121 4.71 5.34 10.07
C MET A 121 5.88 5.86 10.91
N ALA A 122 7.05 5.30 10.66
CA ALA A 122 8.27 5.74 11.32
C ALA A 122 8.72 7.12 10.84
N ARG A 123 9.23 7.92 11.80
CA ARG A 123 10.12 9.03 11.45
C ARG A 123 11.50 8.48 11.12
N SER A 124 12.13 8.98 10.05
CA SER A 124 13.50 8.59 9.71
C SER A 124 14.45 8.94 10.85
N PRO A 125 15.38 8.04 11.24
CA PRO A 125 16.43 8.34 12.20
C PRO A 125 17.43 9.38 11.67
N ASP A 126 17.50 9.58 10.35
CA ASP A 126 18.30 10.62 9.72
C ASP A 126 17.37 11.77 9.23
N PRO A 127 17.34 12.91 9.91
CA PRO A 127 16.50 14.05 9.52
C PRO A 127 16.84 14.63 8.14
N ALA A 128 18.05 14.41 7.62
CA ALA A 128 18.44 14.86 6.28
C ALA A 128 17.85 13.97 5.18
N ARG A 129 17.39 12.77 5.53
CA ARG A 129 16.75 11.79 4.62
C ARG A 129 15.42 11.31 5.18
N PRO A 130 14.40 12.19 5.27
CA PRO A 130 13.12 11.85 5.85
C PRO A 130 12.42 10.75 5.03
N PHE A 131 11.74 9.83 5.72
CA PHE A 131 10.86 8.88 5.06
C PHE A 131 9.69 9.59 4.41
N ARG A 132 9.18 9.04 3.30
CA ARG A 132 8.15 9.65 2.49
C ARG A 132 7.10 8.63 2.09
N ILE A 133 5.85 9.11 1.98
CA ILE A 133 4.69 8.34 1.52
C ILE A 133 3.91 9.17 0.51
N GLY A 134 3.29 8.53 -0.49
CA GLY A 134 2.43 9.25 -1.44
C GLY A 134 2.29 8.53 -2.78
N LEU A 135 1.42 9.09 -3.60
CA LEU A 135 1.10 8.64 -4.95
C LEU A 135 1.85 9.52 -5.95
N ASN A 136 2.94 9.02 -6.48
CA ASN A 136 3.83 9.77 -7.37
C ASN A 136 3.76 9.35 -8.84
N GLU A 137 2.63 8.78 -9.25
CA GLU A 137 2.40 8.22 -10.59
C GLU A 137 2.62 9.27 -11.69
N THR A 138 2.20 10.52 -11.47
CA THR A 138 2.39 11.61 -12.45
C THR A 138 3.86 11.92 -12.73
N GLN A 139 4.77 11.68 -11.76
CA GLN A 139 6.21 11.86 -11.96
C GLN A 139 6.82 10.81 -12.90
N VAL A 140 6.12 9.70 -13.10
CA VAL A 140 6.51 8.63 -14.03
C VAL A 140 5.58 8.55 -15.25
N GLY A 141 4.79 9.61 -15.50
CA GLY A 141 3.91 9.72 -16.65
C GLY A 141 2.67 8.83 -16.59
N LEU A 142 2.34 8.30 -15.42
CA LEU A 142 1.14 7.50 -15.20
C LEU A 142 0.00 8.33 -14.58
N VAL A 143 -1.22 7.92 -14.81
CA VAL A 143 -2.41 8.46 -14.16
C VAL A 143 -2.90 7.42 -13.16
N ALA A 144 -2.88 7.74 -11.87
CA ALA A 144 -3.49 6.87 -10.87
C ALA A 144 -4.98 6.66 -11.19
N PRO A 145 -5.50 5.41 -11.21
CA PRO A 145 -6.91 5.13 -11.44
C PRO A 145 -7.83 5.94 -10.51
N GLU A 146 -9.06 6.23 -10.99
CA GLU A 146 -10.00 7.05 -10.22
C GLU A 146 -10.25 6.50 -8.82
N GLY A 147 -10.39 5.18 -8.68
CA GLY A 147 -10.56 4.54 -7.39
C GLY A 147 -9.37 4.78 -6.44
N ILE A 148 -8.13 4.73 -6.94
CA ILE A 148 -6.95 5.03 -6.13
C ILE A 148 -6.93 6.50 -5.69
N GLN A 149 -7.32 7.42 -6.58
CA GLN A 149 -7.48 8.83 -6.22
C GLN A 149 -8.58 9.02 -5.16
N ALA A 150 -9.67 8.22 -5.21
CA ALA A 150 -10.73 8.25 -4.22
C ALA A 150 -10.25 7.82 -2.82
N LEU A 151 -9.39 6.78 -2.74
CA LEU A 151 -8.77 6.37 -1.47
C LEU A 151 -7.99 7.53 -0.83
N LEU A 152 -7.19 8.26 -1.61
CA LEU A 152 -6.45 9.40 -1.07
C LEU A 152 -7.38 10.55 -0.66
N ARG A 153 -8.41 10.87 -1.51
CA ARG A 153 -9.41 11.91 -1.17
C ARG A 153 -10.15 11.61 0.12
N ARG A 154 -10.47 10.36 0.37
CA ARG A 154 -11.11 9.91 1.60
C ARG A 154 -10.31 10.27 2.86
N VAL A 155 -8.99 10.16 2.79
CA VAL A 155 -8.10 10.31 3.95
C VAL A 155 -7.69 11.76 4.18
N VAL A 156 -7.29 12.49 3.13
CA VAL A 156 -6.73 13.85 3.27
C VAL A 156 -7.69 14.98 2.83
N GLY A 157 -8.87 14.61 2.34
CA GLY A 157 -9.85 15.52 1.77
C GLY A 157 -9.55 15.88 0.30
N PRO A 158 -10.56 16.36 -0.45
CA PRO A 158 -10.48 16.49 -1.90
C PRO A 158 -9.40 17.46 -2.38
N HIS A 159 -9.33 18.65 -1.80
CA HIS A 159 -8.37 19.67 -2.25
C HIS A 159 -6.91 19.31 -1.99
N ARG A 160 -6.61 18.71 -0.83
CA ARG A 160 -5.24 18.24 -0.56
C ARG A 160 -4.86 17.07 -1.46
N ALA A 161 -5.78 16.12 -1.66
CA ALA A 161 -5.58 15.00 -2.58
C ALA A 161 -5.29 15.47 -4.01
N GLU A 162 -6.04 16.45 -4.53
CA GLU A 162 -5.80 17.05 -5.84
C GLU A 162 -4.36 17.56 -5.98
N ARG A 163 -3.88 18.36 -5.03
CA ARG A 163 -2.51 18.91 -5.04
C ARG A 163 -1.44 17.81 -4.97
N LEU A 164 -1.65 16.79 -4.13
CA LEU A 164 -0.72 15.66 -4.00
C LEU A 164 -0.67 14.85 -5.28
N LEU A 165 -1.81 14.50 -5.84
CA LEU A 165 -1.93 13.66 -7.04
C LEU A 165 -1.38 14.35 -8.29
N VAL A 166 -1.81 15.58 -8.55
CA VAL A 166 -1.38 16.32 -9.76
C VAL A 166 0.12 16.61 -9.72
N GLY A 167 0.67 16.96 -8.55
CA GLY A 167 2.10 17.18 -8.39
C GLY A 167 2.92 15.92 -8.19
N GLY A 168 2.29 14.73 -7.99
CA GLY A 168 2.99 13.51 -7.61
C GLY A 168 3.77 13.67 -6.31
N LEU A 169 3.25 14.47 -5.36
CA LEU A 169 4.00 14.89 -4.18
C LEU A 169 4.12 13.75 -3.17
N MET A 170 5.30 13.68 -2.56
CA MET A 170 5.67 12.69 -1.56
C MET A 170 5.93 13.39 -0.22
N PRO A 171 4.90 13.65 0.61
CA PRO A 171 5.09 14.22 1.95
C PRO A 171 6.01 13.36 2.80
N THR A 172 6.75 14.01 3.69
CA THR A 172 7.49 13.36 4.77
C THR A 172 6.52 12.76 5.79
N THR A 173 7.02 11.91 6.70
CA THR A 173 6.19 11.32 7.76
C THR A 173 5.43 12.38 8.55
N ASP A 174 6.11 13.47 8.96
CA ASP A 174 5.49 14.54 9.76
C ASP A 174 4.45 15.34 8.94
N GLU A 175 4.75 15.67 7.68
CA GLU A 175 3.80 16.30 6.78
C GLU A 175 2.58 15.41 6.51
N ALA A 176 2.80 14.09 6.32
CA ALA A 176 1.76 13.11 6.11
C ALA A 176 0.84 12.96 7.33
N HIS A 177 1.40 12.99 8.53
CA HIS A 177 0.63 12.99 9.77
C HIS A 177 -0.17 14.29 9.93
N ALA A 178 0.44 15.43 9.68
CA ALA A 178 -0.24 16.73 9.79
C ALA A 178 -1.45 16.88 8.85
N ILE A 179 -1.49 16.14 7.73
CA ILE A 179 -2.61 16.16 6.79
C ILE A 179 -3.57 14.94 6.94
N GLY A 180 -3.29 14.03 7.88
CA GLY A 180 -4.11 12.84 8.14
C GLY A 180 -3.85 11.66 7.19
N LEU A 181 -2.80 11.71 6.35
CA LEU A 181 -2.40 10.57 5.51
C LEU A 181 -1.80 9.45 6.34
N VAL A 182 -1.12 9.79 7.43
CA VAL A 182 -0.60 8.88 8.46
C VAL A 182 -1.33 9.18 9.77
N ASP A 183 -1.79 8.15 10.45
CA ASP A 183 -2.58 8.28 11.67
C ASP A 183 -1.70 8.45 12.91
N GLU A 184 -0.53 7.78 12.93
CA GLU A 184 0.41 7.83 14.05
C GLU A 184 1.86 7.84 13.57
N VAL A 185 2.72 8.62 14.26
CA VAL A 185 4.17 8.68 14.03
C VAL A 185 4.90 7.95 15.15
N ALA A 186 5.85 7.08 14.79
CA ALA A 186 6.64 6.28 15.72
C ALA A 186 8.14 6.34 15.39
N THR A 187 8.98 5.68 16.18
CA THR A 187 10.33 5.29 15.77
C THR A 187 10.27 4.05 14.87
N PRO A 188 11.32 3.72 14.10
CA PRO A 188 11.32 2.49 13.30
C PRO A 188 11.05 1.23 14.15
N GLU A 189 11.61 1.16 15.35
CA GLU A 189 11.50 0.04 16.28
C GLU A 189 10.10 -0.05 16.89
N ASP A 190 9.45 1.09 17.12
CA ASP A 190 8.13 1.15 17.76
C ASP A 190 6.97 1.02 16.78
N THR A 191 7.23 1.10 15.48
CA THR A 191 6.16 1.09 14.45
C THR A 191 5.26 -0.16 14.55
N LEU A 192 5.85 -1.34 14.65
CA LEU A 192 5.10 -2.59 14.80
C LEU A 192 4.44 -2.71 16.19
N PRO A 193 5.14 -2.49 17.32
CA PRO A 193 4.50 -2.46 18.65
C PRO A 193 3.28 -1.54 18.71
N ARG A 194 3.38 -0.30 18.22
CA ARG A 194 2.27 0.67 18.21
C ARG A 194 1.11 0.20 17.34
N SER A 195 1.39 -0.46 16.23
CA SER A 195 0.38 -1.06 15.36
C SER A 195 -0.37 -2.19 16.07
N ILE A 196 0.35 -3.03 16.83
CA ILE A 196 -0.25 -4.10 17.63
C ILE A 196 -1.10 -3.52 18.76
N ASP A 197 -0.60 -2.49 19.47
CA ASP A 197 -1.34 -1.82 20.54
C ASP A 197 -2.67 -1.25 20.03
N TRP A 198 -2.66 -0.59 18.87
CA TRP A 198 -3.88 -0.08 18.25
C TRP A 198 -4.88 -1.21 17.94
N LEU A 199 -4.41 -2.32 17.35
CA LEU A 199 -5.26 -3.48 17.09
C LEU A 199 -5.83 -4.08 18.39
N GLN A 200 -5.00 -4.23 19.43
CA GLN A 200 -5.46 -4.74 20.73
C GLN A 200 -6.57 -3.87 21.33
N GLY A 201 -6.41 -2.54 21.25
CA GLY A 201 -7.46 -1.60 21.67
C GLY A 201 -8.77 -1.79 20.92
N LEU A 202 -8.69 -2.00 19.61
CA LEU A 202 -9.88 -2.27 18.79
C LEU A 202 -10.50 -3.64 19.10
N LEU A 203 -9.68 -4.67 19.29
CA LEU A 203 -10.11 -6.03 19.59
C LEU A 203 -10.69 -6.20 21.01
N ALA A 204 -10.48 -5.24 21.89
CA ALA A 204 -11.13 -5.20 23.22
C ALA A 204 -12.61 -4.79 23.14
N LEU A 205 -13.06 -4.25 22.02
CA LEU A 205 -14.46 -3.89 21.79
C LEU A 205 -15.32 -5.15 21.53
N PRO A 206 -16.66 -5.07 21.76
CA PRO A 206 -17.58 -6.13 21.34
C PRO A 206 -17.42 -6.43 19.86
N ARG A 207 -17.07 -7.68 19.54
CA ARG A 207 -16.58 -8.08 18.21
C ARG A 207 -17.58 -7.80 17.09
N GLU A 208 -18.81 -8.28 17.21
CA GLU A 208 -19.81 -8.17 16.13
C GLU A 208 -20.15 -6.71 15.81
N PRO A 209 -20.54 -5.85 16.79
CA PRO A 209 -20.79 -4.45 16.50
C PRO A 209 -19.60 -3.70 15.92
N MET A 210 -18.39 -4.02 16.36
CA MET A 210 -17.16 -3.42 15.83
C MET A 210 -16.96 -3.79 14.35
N LEU A 211 -17.08 -5.08 14.00
CA LEU A 211 -16.90 -5.55 12.63
C LEU A 211 -18.00 -5.05 11.67
N GLU A 212 -19.26 -5.04 12.11
CA GLU A 212 -20.37 -4.50 11.32
C GLU A 212 -20.21 -3.01 11.08
N THR A 213 -19.88 -2.24 12.13
CA THR A 213 -19.62 -0.81 11.99
C THR A 213 -18.44 -0.55 11.05
N ARG A 214 -17.36 -1.34 11.19
CA ARG A 214 -16.21 -1.26 10.30
C ARG A 214 -16.59 -1.52 8.84
N ALA A 215 -17.37 -2.56 8.58
CA ALA A 215 -17.80 -2.90 7.22
C ALA A 215 -18.59 -1.76 6.57
N ILE A 216 -19.55 -1.17 7.30
CA ILE A 216 -20.35 -0.03 6.82
C ILE A 216 -19.45 1.20 6.60
N ALA A 217 -18.61 1.54 7.57
CA ALA A 217 -17.77 2.73 7.51
C ALA A 217 -16.69 2.66 6.43
N ARG A 218 -16.36 1.47 5.93
CA ARG A 218 -15.32 1.23 4.91
C ARG A 218 -15.88 0.81 3.55
N ALA A 219 -17.19 0.82 3.37
CA ALA A 219 -17.81 0.42 2.10
C ALA A 219 -17.28 1.23 0.90
N ASP A 220 -16.94 2.48 1.10
CA ASP A 220 -16.34 3.36 0.08
C ASP A 220 -14.89 2.95 -0.28
N VAL A 221 -14.12 2.38 0.65
CA VAL A 221 -12.77 1.85 0.37
C VAL A 221 -12.86 0.63 -0.56
N VAL A 222 -13.82 -0.26 -0.26
CA VAL A 222 -14.09 -1.45 -1.09
C VAL A 222 -14.58 -1.04 -2.48
N ASP A 223 -15.55 -0.11 -2.55
CA ASP A 223 -16.07 0.40 -3.83
C ASP A 223 -14.98 1.09 -4.66
N ALA A 224 -14.05 1.81 -4.04
CA ALA A 224 -12.95 2.46 -4.73
C ALA A 224 -12.08 1.47 -5.52
N LEU A 225 -11.96 0.23 -5.07
CA LEU A 225 -11.17 -0.81 -5.72
C LEU A 225 -11.98 -1.69 -6.69
N HIS A 226 -13.26 -1.37 -6.87
CA HIS A 226 -14.10 -2.09 -7.84
C HIS A 226 -13.51 -1.94 -9.26
N PRO A 227 -13.50 -3.01 -10.09
CA PRO A 227 -12.90 -2.99 -11.43
C PRO A 227 -13.34 -1.81 -12.31
N ARG A 228 -14.64 -1.40 -12.23
CA ARG A 228 -15.18 -0.23 -12.97
C ARG A 228 -14.52 1.11 -12.61
N ARG A 229 -13.91 1.24 -11.42
CA ARG A 229 -13.21 2.46 -10.96
C ARG A 229 -11.71 2.39 -11.15
N ILE A 230 -11.19 1.19 -11.39
CA ILE A 230 -9.78 0.98 -11.73
C ILE A 230 -9.56 1.15 -13.24
N GLU A 231 -10.54 0.73 -14.08
CA GLU A 231 -10.46 0.81 -15.56
C GLU A 231 -9.11 0.30 -16.08
N LEU A 232 -8.78 -0.93 -15.74
CA LEU A 232 -7.45 -1.50 -15.94
C LEU A 232 -6.98 -1.42 -17.39
N GLU A 233 -7.85 -1.67 -18.38
CA GLU A 233 -7.53 -1.53 -19.82
C GLU A 233 -7.01 -0.12 -20.13
N ARG A 234 -7.73 0.90 -19.72
CA ARG A 234 -7.34 2.30 -19.90
C ARG A 234 -6.01 2.63 -19.22
N PHE A 235 -5.77 2.02 -18.06
CA PHE A 235 -4.52 2.20 -17.33
C PHE A 235 -3.34 1.59 -18.09
N VAL A 236 -3.48 0.36 -18.63
CA VAL A 236 -2.48 -0.32 -19.44
C VAL A 236 -2.25 0.39 -20.78
N GLU A 237 -3.29 0.94 -21.42
CA GLU A 237 -3.11 1.83 -22.57
C GLU A 237 -2.23 3.05 -22.25
N GLY A 238 -2.43 3.64 -21.07
CA GLY A 238 -1.61 4.74 -20.54
C GLY A 238 -0.14 4.36 -20.35
N TRP A 239 0.13 3.12 -19.95
CA TRP A 239 1.49 2.57 -19.80
C TRP A 239 2.30 2.65 -21.10
N HIS A 240 1.66 2.43 -22.25
CA HIS A 240 2.34 2.43 -23.56
C HIS A 240 2.56 3.81 -24.17
N ARG A 241 2.11 4.88 -23.51
CA ARG A 241 2.35 6.25 -24.03
C ARG A 241 3.83 6.57 -24.10
N PRO A 242 4.30 7.28 -25.14
CA PRO A 242 5.70 7.62 -25.31
C PRO A 242 6.31 8.34 -24.11
N ASP A 243 5.56 9.29 -23.53
CA ASP A 243 6.02 10.09 -22.37
C ASP A 243 6.16 9.22 -21.12
N THR A 244 5.20 8.31 -20.88
CA THR A 244 5.24 7.31 -19.80
C THR A 244 6.48 6.43 -19.95
N GLN A 245 6.70 5.88 -21.14
CA GLN A 245 7.85 5.01 -21.41
C GLN A 245 9.19 5.76 -21.30
N ALA A 246 9.24 7.04 -21.64
CA ALA A 246 10.44 7.87 -21.45
C ALA A 246 10.71 8.11 -19.95
N ALA A 247 9.69 8.46 -19.16
CA ALA A 247 9.81 8.68 -17.73
C ALA A 247 10.23 7.39 -16.99
N LEU A 248 9.65 6.24 -17.35
CA LEU A 248 10.01 4.95 -16.74
C LEU A 248 11.46 4.55 -17.06
N ARG A 249 11.94 4.76 -18.29
CA ARG A 249 13.37 4.58 -18.62
C ARG A 249 14.29 5.47 -17.81
N ALA A 250 13.88 6.72 -17.54
CA ALA A 250 14.64 7.62 -16.67
C ALA A 250 14.70 7.11 -15.22
N VAL A 251 13.64 6.49 -14.73
CA VAL A 251 13.64 5.81 -13.42
C VAL A 251 14.63 4.66 -13.41
N LEU A 252 14.60 3.77 -14.41
CA LEU A 252 15.54 2.64 -14.51
C LEU A 252 17.01 3.10 -14.54
N ALA A 253 17.31 4.15 -15.29
CA ALA A 253 18.65 4.71 -15.36
C ALA A 253 19.16 5.20 -13.99
N ARG A 254 18.28 5.79 -13.16
CA ARG A 254 18.60 6.21 -11.79
C ARG A 254 18.83 5.03 -10.84
N LEU A 255 18.20 3.89 -11.10
CA LEU A 255 18.37 2.66 -10.32
C LEU A 255 19.63 1.87 -10.74
N GLY A 256 20.39 2.35 -11.72
CA GLY A 256 21.61 1.67 -12.24
C GLY A 256 21.31 0.42 -13.05
N ARG A 257 20.14 0.34 -13.68
CA ARG A 257 19.67 -0.78 -14.49
C ARG A 257 19.30 -0.37 -15.91
#